data_bf572dead678ee25927ed63e58b530c3
#
_entry.id   bf572dead678ee25927ed63e58b530c3
#
_cell.length_a   1.000
_cell.length_b   1.000
_cell.length_c   1.000
_cell.angle_alpha   90.00
_cell.angle_beta   90.00
_cell.angle_gamma   90.00
#
_symmetry.space_group_name_H-M   'P 1'
#
loop_
_entity.id
_entity.type
_entity.pdbx_description
1 polymer ?
#
loop_
_entity_poly.entity_id
_entity_poly.type
_entity_poly.pdbx_seq_one_letter_code
_entity_poly.pdbx_strand_id
1 'polypeptide(L)'
;MALVLYFTQSSSARKLIVPAAVTVMAVAAVILGANGAFRLEIDTILGLSADSVFSVLDLLLLVYILGIGWKLGSRLIMGMTLLQLIGLLYLKFVLPGHEVPITAFVADGLSLIMVIIISVVGGLITIYGMGYMDLHEEHLHLRVSRQPRFFAIIFCFLGAMNGLVLCNNLSWMFLFWEITTLCSFMLIGHDQTDEAKANA
;
A
#
# COMPACT_ATOMS: atom_id res chain seq x y z
N MET A 1 -4.57 -9.86 3.79
CA MET A 1 -3.63 -9.97 4.92
C MET A 1 -3.64 -8.73 5.82
N ALA A 2 -3.46 -7.51 5.32
CA ALA A 2 -3.48 -6.28 6.13
C ALA A 2 -4.74 -6.15 7.02
N LEU A 3 -5.93 -6.37 6.46
CA LEU A 3 -7.19 -6.36 7.21
C LEU A 3 -7.24 -7.41 8.33
N VAL A 4 -6.76 -8.62 8.06
CA VAL A 4 -6.72 -9.69 9.07
C VAL A 4 -5.84 -9.29 10.26
N LEU A 5 -4.67 -8.70 9.98
CA LEU A 5 -3.75 -8.23 11.01
C LEU A 5 -4.32 -7.04 11.81
N TYR A 6 -5.05 -6.15 11.15
CA TYR A 6 -5.69 -5.01 11.81
C TYR A 6 -6.71 -5.46 12.88
N PHE A 7 -7.49 -6.51 12.59
CA PHE A 7 -8.47 -7.05 13.52
C PHE A 7 -7.90 -8.06 14.54
N THR A 8 -6.65 -8.52 14.35
CA THR A 8 -6.01 -9.50 15.24
C THR A 8 -5.42 -8.79 16.46
N GLN A 9 -6.18 -8.75 17.55
CA GLN A 9 -5.74 -8.15 18.81
C GLN A 9 -4.83 -9.06 19.64
N SER A 10 -4.84 -10.38 19.39
CA SER A 10 -4.01 -11.35 20.12
C SER A 10 -2.54 -11.26 19.71
N SER A 11 -1.66 -11.00 20.68
CA SER A 11 -0.20 -10.98 20.47
C SER A 11 0.33 -12.33 19.96
N SER A 12 -0.15 -13.44 20.55
CA SER A 12 0.27 -14.78 20.13
C SER A 12 -0.12 -15.11 18.70
N ALA A 13 -1.33 -14.71 18.29
CA ALA A 13 -1.77 -14.90 16.90
C ALA A 13 -0.91 -14.07 15.93
N ARG A 14 -0.57 -12.83 16.26
CA ARG A 14 0.30 -12.00 15.43
C ARG A 14 1.70 -12.61 15.25
N LYS A 15 2.29 -13.12 16.33
CA LYS A 15 3.62 -13.78 16.31
C LYS A 15 3.67 -15.00 15.37
N LEU A 16 2.53 -15.59 15.07
CA LEU A 16 2.42 -16.69 14.10
C LEU A 16 2.05 -16.18 12.70
N ILE A 17 1.07 -15.27 12.59
CA ILE A 17 0.53 -14.80 11.32
C ILE A 17 1.56 -13.96 10.54
N VAL A 18 2.30 -13.08 11.21
CA VAL A 18 3.27 -12.20 10.54
C VAL A 18 4.38 -12.99 9.85
N PRO A 19 5.12 -13.89 10.52
CA PRO A 19 6.15 -14.69 9.86
C PRO A 19 5.60 -15.61 8.78
N ALA A 20 4.43 -16.22 9.02
CA ALA A 20 3.78 -17.06 8.01
C ALA A 20 3.45 -16.26 6.74
N ALA A 21 2.90 -15.06 6.90
CA ALA A 21 2.58 -14.18 5.77
C ALA A 21 3.83 -13.71 5.02
N VAL A 22 4.89 -13.35 5.73
CA VAL A 22 6.18 -12.97 5.13
C VAL A 22 6.76 -14.14 4.35
N THR A 23 6.72 -15.36 4.94
CA THR A 23 7.23 -16.56 4.26
C THR A 23 6.44 -16.85 2.98
N VAL A 24 5.11 -16.79 3.04
CA VAL A 24 4.26 -16.98 1.86
C VAL A 24 4.57 -15.93 0.79
N MET A 25 4.70 -14.67 1.16
CA MET A 25 5.02 -13.59 0.24
C MET A 25 6.40 -13.76 -0.40
N ALA A 26 7.44 -14.11 0.39
CA ALA A 26 8.79 -14.33 -0.11
C ALA A 26 8.86 -15.56 -1.03
N VAL A 27 8.22 -16.68 -0.66
CA VAL A 27 8.16 -17.87 -1.48
C VAL A 27 7.42 -17.61 -2.79
N ALA A 28 6.28 -16.89 -2.73
CA ALA A 28 5.55 -16.51 -3.94
C ALA A 28 6.40 -15.63 -4.88
N ALA A 29 7.16 -14.68 -4.33
CA ALA A 29 8.05 -13.82 -5.10
C ALA A 29 9.17 -14.63 -5.80
N VAL A 30 9.77 -15.60 -5.09
CA VAL A 30 10.80 -16.49 -5.66
C VAL A 30 10.23 -17.39 -6.74
N ILE A 31 9.05 -17.99 -6.51
CA ILE A 31 8.37 -18.81 -7.52
C ILE A 31 8.03 -17.97 -8.75
N LEU A 32 7.54 -16.74 -8.55
CA LEU A 32 7.26 -15.81 -9.65
C LEU A 32 8.52 -15.51 -10.45
N GLY A 33 9.63 -15.24 -9.77
CA GLY A 33 10.94 -15.02 -10.40
C GLY A 33 11.45 -16.23 -11.19
N ALA A 34 11.22 -17.44 -10.67
CA ALA A 34 11.63 -18.69 -11.33
C ALA A 34 10.79 -19.01 -12.59
N ASN A 35 9.51 -18.61 -12.61
CA ASN A 35 8.63 -18.80 -13.77
C ASN A 35 8.94 -17.81 -14.92
N GLY A 36 9.69 -16.76 -14.66
CA GLY A 36 10.09 -15.78 -15.66
C GLY A 36 9.03 -14.74 -15.99
N ALA A 37 9.25 -13.99 -17.08
CA ALA A 37 8.38 -12.90 -17.50
C ALA A 37 6.95 -13.39 -17.83
N PHE A 38 5.95 -12.66 -17.37
CA PHE A 38 4.54 -12.93 -17.67
C PHE A 38 3.76 -11.65 -17.92
N ARG A 39 2.60 -11.81 -18.54
CA ARG A 39 1.61 -10.74 -18.73
C ARG A 39 0.27 -11.21 -18.23
N LEU A 40 -0.39 -10.37 -17.46
CA LEU A 40 -1.71 -10.63 -16.91
C LEU A 40 -2.68 -9.57 -17.40
N GLU A 41 -3.71 -10.01 -18.10
CA GLU A 41 -4.82 -9.17 -18.55
C GLU A 41 -5.96 -9.31 -17.54
N ILE A 42 -6.46 -8.20 -17.05
CA ILE A 42 -7.61 -8.16 -16.14
C ILE A 42 -8.62 -7.17 -16.70
N ASP A 43 -9.65 -7.68 -17.36
CA ASP A 43 -10.68 -6.84 -17.95
C ASP A 43 -11.76 -6.48 -16.93
N THR A 44 -12.13 -7.43 -16.06
CA THR A 44 -13.23 -7.27 -15.12
C THR A 44 -12.87 -7.74 -13.71
N ILE A 45 -13.30 -6.97 -12.71
CA ILE A 45 -13.22 -7.29 -11.29
C ILE A 45 -14.63 -7.23 -10.73
N LEU A 46 -15.15 -8.34 -10.20
CA LEU A 46 -16.51 -8.43 -9.63
C LEU A 46 -17.62 -7.99 -10.60
N GLY A 47 -17.45 -8.22 -11.91
CA GLY A 47 -18.42 -7.83 -12.94
C GLY A 47 -18.38 -6.36 -13.37
N LEU A 48 -17.45 -5.57 -12.85
CA LEU A 48 -17.17 -4.20 -13.28
C LEU A 48 -15.87 -4.16 -14.06
N SER A 49 -15.70 -3.19 -14.97
CA SER A 49 -14.41 -3.00 -15.63
C SER A 49 -13.35 -2.68 -14.59
N ALA A 50 -12.19 -3.33 -14.71
CA ALA A 50 -11.08 -3.15 -13.77
C ALA A 50 -10.69 -1.67 -13.66
N ASP A 51 -10.66 -0.95 -14.79
CA ASP A 51 -10.35 0.48 -14.81
C ASP A 51 -11.34 1.33 -13.99
N SER A 52 -12.63 0.99 -14.04
CA SER A 52 -13.65 1.66 -13.22
C SER A 52 -13.43 1.41 -11.73
N VAL A 53 -13.07 0.19 -11.36
CA VAL A 53 -12.80 -0.16 -9.94
C VAL A 53 -11.59 0.62 -9.42
N PHE A 54 -10.47 0.63 -10.16
CA PHE A 54 -9.29 1.38 -9.78
C PHE A 54 -9.54 2.90 -9.72
N SER A 55 -10.29 3.44 -10.68
CA SER A 55 -10.65 4.87 -10.69
C SER A 55 -11.52 5.27 -9.48
N VAL A 56 -12.45 4.41 -9.07
CA VAL A 56 -13.29 4.66 -7.88
C VAL A 56 -12.45 4.59 -6.61
N LEU A 57 -11.52 3.62 -6.52
CA LEU A 57 -10.62 3.51 -5.37
C LEU A 57 -9.72 4.74 -5.25
N ASP A 58 -9.17 5.22 -6.37
CA ASP A 58 -8.34 6.42 -6.44
C ASP A 58 -9.14 7.66 -5.98
N LEU A 59 -10.35 7.84 -6.50
CA LEU A 59 -11.23 8.92 -6.07
C LEU A 59 -11.53 8.88 -4.57
N LEU A 60 -11.84 7.69 -4.03
CA LEU A 60 -12.09 7.52 -2.59
C LEU A 60 -10.86 7.85 -1.76
N LEU A 61 -9.68 7.47 -2.21
CA LEU A 61 -8.42 7.77 -1.54
C LEU A 61 -8.15 9.29 -1.52
N LEU A 62 -8.33 9.98 -2.66
CA LEU A 62 -8.19 11.44 -2.76
C LEU A 62 -9.17 12.17 -1.84
N VAL A 63 -10.44 11.74 -1.80
CA VAL A 63 -11.44 12.31 -0.88
C VAL A 63 -11.04 12.08 0.57
N TYR A 64 -10.48 10.92 0.91
CA TYR A 64 -9.98 10.63 2.24
C TYR A 64 -8.80 11.54 2.62
N ILE A 65 -7.81 11.73 1.72
CA ILE A 65 -6.67 12.62 1.93
C ILE A 65 -7.13 14.08 2.08
N LEU A 66 -8.09 14.50 1.26
CA LEU A 66 -8.70 15.84 1.38
C LEU A 66 -9.35 16.05 2.75
N GLY A 67 -10.06 15.04 3.26
CA GLY A 67 -10.66 15.05 4.59
C GLY A 67 -9.62 15.16 5.71
N ILE A 68 -8.47 14.49 5.58
CA ILE A 68 -7.35 14.62 6.51
C ILE A 68 -6.77 16.03 6.42
N GLY A 69 -6.52 16.55 5.22
CA GLY A 69 -6.01 17.89 4.99
C GLY A 69 -6.90 18.96 5.63
N TRP A 70 -8.23 18.79 5.52
CA TRP A 70 -9.21 19.66 6.18
C TRP A 70 -9.11 19.61 7.70
N LYS A 71 -9.05 18.41 8.30
CA LYS A 71 -8.92 18.24 9.75
C LYS A 71 -7.61 18.81 10.30
N LEU A 72 -6.53 18.72 9.54
CA LEU A 72 -5.21 19.26 9.90
C LEU A 72 -5.10 20.77 9.62
N GLY A 73 -6.06 21.38 8.91
CA GLY A 73 -6.02 22.79 8.52
C GLY A 73 -4.90 23.15 7.55
N SER A 74 -4.29 22.15 6.91
CA SER A 74 -3.17 22.34 5.98
C SER A 74 -3.66 22.74 4.60
N ARG A 75 -3.51 24.03 4.27
CA ARG A 75 -3.89 24.57 2.95
C ARG A 75 -3.07 23.96 1.82
N LEU A 76 -1.82 23.57 2.10
CA LEU A 76 -0.94 22.95 1.11
C LEU A 76 -1.45 21.57 0.70
N ILE A 77 -1.75 20.68 1.67
CA ILE A 77 -2.31 19.36 1.41
C ILE A 77 -3.62 19.48 0.62
N MET A 78 -4.52 20.37 1.05
CA MET A 78 -5.79 20.59 0.36
C MET A 78 -5.59 21.07 -1.07
N GLY A 79 -4.69 22.05 -1.30
CA GLY A 79 -4.40 22.56 -2.63
C GLY A 79 -3.80 21.53 -3.57
N MET A 80 -2.85 20.72 -3.10
CA MET A 80 -2.24 19.66 -3.89
C MET A 80 -3.25 18.55 -4.22
N THR A 81 -4.05 18.13 -3.24
CA THR A 81 -5.10 17.10 -3.46
C THR A 81 -6.18 17.60 -4.43
N LEU A 82 -6.59 18.87 -4.35
CA LEU A 82 -7.54 19.44 -5.31
C LEU A 82 -6.96 19.52 -6.72
N LEU A 83 -5.69 19.93 -6.86
CA LEU A 83 -5.01 19.96 -8.16
C LEU A 83 -4.98 18.56 -8.79
N GLN A 84 -4.67 17.56 -8.00
CA GLN A 84 -4.62 16.15 -8.39
C GLN A 84 -6.01 15.62 -8.78
N LEU A 85 -7.04 15.93 -8.00
CA LEU A 85 -8.42 15.57 -8.30
C LEU A 85 -8.89 16.18 -9.63
N ILE A 86 -8.59 17.47 -9.87
CA ILE A 86 -8.90 18.13 -11.13
C ILE A 86 -8.18 17.46 -12.30
N GLY A 87 -6.90 17.14 -12.13
CA GLY A 87 -6.10 16.42 -13.15
C GLY A 87 -6.70 15.05 -13.49
N LEU A 88 -7.07 14.26 -12.49
CA LEU A 88 -7.70 12.96 -12.67
C LEU A 88 -9.05 13.06 -13.40
N LEU A 89 -9.90 14.00 -13.00
CA LEU A 89 -11.18 14.23 -13.66
C LEU A 89 -10.99 14.72 -15.11
N TYR A 90 -10.03 15.60 -15.35
CA TYR A 90 -9.69 16.06 -16.69
C TYR A 90 -9.25 14.91 -17.60
N LEU A 91 -8.34 14.05 -17.14
CA LEU A 91 -7.88 12.88 -17.89
C LEU A 91 -9.04 11.93 -18.21
N LYS A 92 -9.95 11.73 -17.26
CA LYS A 92 -11.06 10.78 -17.42
C LYS A 92 -12.18 11.29 -18.31
N PHE A 93 -12.53 12.59 -18.24
CA PHE A 93 -13.69 13.14 -18.94
C PHE A 93 -13.35 13.91 -20.22
N VAL A 94 -12.16 14.50 -20.29
CA VAL A 94 -11.77 15.36 -21.44
C VAL A 94 -10.86 14.61 -22.41
N LEU A 95 -10.04 13.69 -21.91
CA LEU A 95 -9.18 12.82 -22.71
C LEU A 95 -9.61 11.35 -22.53
N PRO A 96 -10.82 10.96 -23.00
CA PRO A 96 -11.18 9.56 -22.96
C PRO A 96 -10.16 8.79 -23.81
N GLY A 97 -9.29 8.04 -23.17
CA GLY A 97 -8.30 7.20 -23.85
C GLY A 97 -9.04 6.20 -24.75
N HIS A 98 -8.49 5.90 -25.90
CA HIS A 98 -8.91 4.74 -26.69
C HIS A 98 -8.80 3.52 -25.77
N GLU A 99 -9.85 2.75 -25.67
CA GLU A 99 -9.85 1.46 -24.99
C GLU A 99 -8.91 0.50 -25.73
N VAL A 100 -7.62 0.67 -25.53
CA VAL A 100 -6.64 -0.33 -25.93
C VAL A 100 -6.73 -1.44 -24.87
N PRO A 101 -6.86 -2.71 -25.25
CA PRO A 101 -6.80 -3.80 -24.29
C PRO A 101 -5.47 -3.69 -23.54
N ILE A 102 -5.56 -3.27 -22.28
CA ILE A 102 -4.39 -2.94 -21.49
C ILE A 102 -4.00 -4.19 -20.73
N THR A 103 -2.81 -4.71 -21.04
CA THR A 103 -2.16 -5.69 -20.18
C THR A 103 -2.01 -5.06 -18.79
N ALA A 104 -2.81 -5.49 -17.84
CA ALA A 104 -2.94 -4.84 -16.53
C ALA A 104 -1.64 -4.90 -15.73
N PHE A 105 -1.02 -6.07 -15.71
CA PHE A 105 0.24 -6.32 -15.02
C PHE A 105 1.24 -6.99 -15.96
N VAL A 106 2.47 -6.51 -15.91
CA VAL A 106 3.61 -7.06 -16.67
C VAL A 106 4.75 -7.30 -15.70
N ALA A 107 5.28 -8.50 -15.72
CA ALA A 107 6.52 -8.83 -15.04
C ALA A 107 7.60 -9.04 -16.09
N ASP A 108 8.55 -8.16 -16.14
CA ASP A 108 9.82 -8.30 -16.85
C ASP A 108 10.96 -8.66 -15.88
N GLY A 109 12.18 -8.82 -16.38
CA GLY A 109 13.32 -9.18 -15.55
C GLY A 109 13.59 -8.17 -14.43
N LEU A 110 13.39 -6.87 -14.68
CA LEU A 110 13.57 -5.82 -13.67
C LEU A 110 12.46 -5.88 -12.62
N SER A 111 11.21 -5.98 -13.03
CA SER A 111 10.06 -6.09 -12.14
C SER A 111 10.17 -7.30 -11.22
N LEU A 112 10.61 -8.46 -11.74
CA LEU A 112 10.81 -9.67 -10.94
C LEU A 112 11.88 -9.49 -9.86
N ILE A 113 13.02 -8.87 -10.20
CA ILE A 113 14.07 -8.55 -9.21
C ILE A 113 13.50 -7.63 -8.13
N MET A 114 12.76 -6.59 -8.51
CA MET A 114 12.15 -5.65 -7.57
C MET A 114 11.13 -6.33 -6.66
N VAL A 115 10.27 -7.21 -7.19
CA VAL A 115 9.30 -7.99 -6.39
C VAL A 115 10.02 -8.88 -5.36
N ILE A 116 11.13 -9.53 -5.75
CA ILE A 116 11.93 -10.33 -4.83
C ILE A 116 12.52 -9.44 -3.72
N ILE A 117 13.11 -8.30 -4.07
CA ILE A 117 13.67 -7.37 -3.08
C ILE A 117 12.59 -6.88 -2.12
N ILE A 118 11.46 -6.39 -2.63
CA ILE A 118 10.35 -5.88 -1.80
C ILE A 118 9.84 -6.98 -0.86
N SER A 119 9.64 -8.18 -1.38
CA SER A 119 9.03 -9.28 -0.63
C SER A 119 9.99 -9.89 0.39
N VAL A 120 11.27 -10.09 0.04
CA VAL A 120 12.26 -10.70 0.93
C VAL A 120 12.79 -9.69 1.94
N VAL A 121 13.33 -8.56 1.46
CA VAL A 121 13.92 -7.55 2.35
C VAL A 121 12.83 -6.87 3.19
N GLY A 122 11.72 -6.45 2.58
CA GLY A 122 10.57 -5.88 3.29
C GLY A 122 9.96 -6.87 4.29
N GLY A 123 9.93 -8.16 3.93
CA GLY A 123 9.53 -9.23 4.84
C GLY A 123 10.46 -9.38 6.04
N LEU A 124 11.77 -9.37 5.84
CA LEU A 124 12.76 -9.42 6.92
C LEU A 124 12.65 -8.21 7.86
N ILE A 125 12.45 -7.01 7.31
CA ILE A 125 12.19 -5.79 8.09
C ILE A 125 10.92 -5.96 8.93
N THR A 126 9.88 -6.55 8.37
CA THR A 126 8.61 -6.79 9.07
C THR A 126 8.79 -7.78 10.23
N ILE A 127 9.57 -8.84 10.05
CA ILE A 127 9.90 -9.80 11.12
C ILE A 127 10.72 -9.13 12.22
N TYR A 128 11.75 -8.35 11.84
CA TYR A 128 12.54 -7.57 12.80
C TYR A 128 11.66 -6.60 13.59
N GLY A 129 10.71 -5.97 12.92
CA GLY A 129 9.74 -5.05 13.53
C GLY A 129 8.91 -5.66 14.65
N MET A 130 8.73 -6.99 14.72
CA MET A 130 8.00 -7.63 15.84
C MET A 130 8.75 -7.47 17.16
N GLY A 131 10.04 -7.78 17.18
CA GLY A 131 10.86 -7.61 18.38
C GLY A 131 11.02 -6.13 18.76
N TYR A 132 11.20 -5.27 17.76
CA TYR A 132 11.30 -3.83 17.97
C TYR A 132 10.03 -3.26 18.60
N MET A 133 8.85 -3.61 18.10
CA MET A 133 7.58 -3.08 18.59
C MET A 133 7.22 -3.61 19.99
N ASP A 134 7.61 -4.85 20.34
CA ASP A 134 7.43 -5.37 21.71
C ASP A 134 8.22 -4.50 22.70
N LEU A 135 9.50 -4.22 22.43
CA LEU A 135 10.35 -3.37 23.27
C LEU A 135 9.88 -1.91 23.30
N HIS A 136 9.45 -1.38 22.15
CA HIS A 136 8.99 0.00 22.01
C HIS A 136 7.72 0.27 22.83
N GLU A 137 6.74 -0.62 22.77
CA GLU A 137 5.50 -0.52 23.56
C GLU A 137 5.75 -0.68 25.07
N GLU A 138 6.72 -1.51 25.46
CA GLU A 138 7.14 -1.67 26.84
C GLU A 138 7.73 -0.37 27.40
N HIS A 139 8.63 0.28 26.64
CA HIS A 139 9.24 1.56 27.05
C HIS A 139 8.21 2.70 27.15
N LEU A 140 7.20 2.71 26.29
CA LEU A 140 6.14 3.73 26.29
C LEU A 140 5.03 3.44 27.30
N HIS A 141 5.07 2.28 28.00
CA HIS A 141 4.03 1.83 28.96
C HIS A 141 2.61 1.92 28.41
N LEU A 142 2.42 1.55 27.13
CA LEU A 142 1.14 1.65 26.46
C LEU A 142 0.13 0.65 27.04
N ARG A 143 -1.06 1.15 27.41
CA ARG A 143 -2.16 0.30 27.91
C ARG A 143 -2.82 -0.53 26.81
N VAL A 144 -2.77 -0.05 25.57
CA VAL A 144 -3.35 -0.70 24.39
C VAL A 144 -2.28 -0.82 23.33
N SER A 145 -2.05 -2.05 22.85
CA SER A 145 -1.07 -2.32 21.79
C SER A 145 -1.49 -1.67 20.47
N ARG A 146 -0.55 -0.99 19.84
CA ARG A 146 -0.70 -0.38 18.49
C ARG A 146 -0.11 -1.23 17.38
N GLN A 147 0.49 -2.36 17.72
CA GLN A 147 1.11 -3.30 16.78
C GLN A 147 0.17 -3.78 15.67
N PRO A 148 -1.14 -4.09 15.90
CA PRO A 148 -2.02 -4.51 14.83
C PRO A 148 -2.09 -3.50 13.69
N ARG A 149 -2.21 -2.21 14.04
CA ARG A 149 -2.21 -1.13 13.06
C ARG A 149 -0.87 -1.02 12.33
N PHE A 150 0.23 -1.09 13.04
CA PHE A 150 1.58 -1.01 12.48
C PHE A 150 1.81 -2.11 11.42
N PHE A 151 1.57 -3.37 11.76
CA PHE A 151 1.75 -4.48 10.83
C PHE A 151 0.76 -4.45 9.66
N ALA A 152 -0.48 -4.04 9.90
CA ALA A 152 -1.45 -3.87 8.82
C ALA A 152 -0.96 -2.85 7.79
N ILE A 153 -0.42 -1.71 8.24
CA ILE A 153 0.10 -0.66 7.36
C ILE A 153 1.34 -1.15 6.61
N ILE A 154 2.28 -1.86 7.27
CA ILE A 154 3.45 -2.42 6.58
C ILE A 154 3.03 -3.40 5.47
N PHE A 155 2.12 -4.35 5.75
CA PHE A 155 1.66 -5.27 4.72
C PHE A 155 0.88 -4.58 3.59
N CYS A 156 0.13 -3.52 3.90
CA CYS A 156 -0.50 -2.69 2.89
C CYS A 156 0.55 -2.00 2.00
N PHE A 157 1.60 -1.44 2.62
CA PHE A 157 2.72 -0.82 1.93
C PHE A 157 3.45 -1.80 1.00
N LEU A 158 3.84 -2.99 1.51
CA LEU A 158 4.52 -4.00 0.70
C LEU A 158 3.64 -4.50 -0.46
N GLY A 159 2.35 -4.65 -0.23
CA GLY A 159 1.38 -5.00 -1.27
C GLY A 159 1.28 -3.93 -2.34
N ALA A 160 1.18 -2.66 -1.96
CA ALA A 160 1.12 -1.54 -2.88
C ALA A 160 2.42 -1.37 -3.68
N MET A 161 3.59 -1.56 -3.05
CA MET A 161 4.88 -1.54 -3.73
C MET A 161 5.01 -2.65 -4.78
N ASN A 162 4.58 -3.87 -4.47
CA ASN A 162 4.53 -4.95 -5.46
C ASN A 162 3.55 -4.64 -6.60
N GLY A 163 2.38 -4.08 -6.28
CA GLY A 163 1.42 -3.61 -7.28
C GLY A 163 2.01 -2.53 -8.20
N LEU A 164 2.70 -1.55 -7.63
CA LEU A 164 3.37 -0.47 -8.35
C LEU A 164 4.37 -1.00 -9.39
N VAL A 165 5.22 -1.95 -8.97
CA VAL A 165 6.31 -2.48 -9.80
C VAL A 165 5.80 -3.36 -10.93
N LEU A 166 4.69 -4.07 -10.72
CA LEU A 166 4.10 -4.97 -11.71
C LEU A 166 3.10 -4.26 -12.63
N CYS A 167 2.62 -3.08 -12.25
CA CYS A 167 1.55 -2.39 -12.97
C CYS A 167 2.04 -1.82 -14.31
N ASN A 168 1.29 -2.08 -15.39
CA ASN A 168 1.55 -1.56 -16.73
C ASN A 168 0.56 -0.47 -17.15
N ASN A 169 -0.36 -0.09 -16.27
CA ASN A 169 -1.32 0.98 -16.49
C ASN A 169 -0.97 2.18 -15.60
N LEU A 170 -0.77 3.34 -16.20
CA LEU A 170 -0.35 4.55 -15.50
C LEU A 170 -1.35 5.01 -14.44
N SER A 171 -2.65 4.89 -14.71
CA SER A 171 -3.70 5.27 -13.74
C SER A 171 -3.70 4.34 -12.52
N TRP A 172 -3.52 3.03 -12.73
CA TRP A 172 -3.44 2.06 -11.64
C TRP A 172 -2.13 2.21 -10.85
N MET A 173 -1.03 2.47 -11.55
CA MET A 173 0.27 2.74 -10.94
C MET A 173 0.19 3.95 -10.00
N PHE A 174 -0.57 4.96 -10.39
CA PHE A 174 -0.79 6.15 -9.60
C PHE A 174 -1.52 5.84 -8.28
N LEU A 175 -2.58 5.05 -8.31
CA LEU A 175 -3.27 4.58 -7.10
C LEU A 175 -2.32 3.84 -6.15
N PHE A 176 -1.50 2.90 -6.66
CA PHE A 176 -0.52 2.20 -5.83
C PHE A 176 0.50 3.15 -5.20
N TRP A 177 0.94 4.15 -5.96
CA TRP A 177 1.83 5.19 -5.45
C TRP A 177 1.20 5.97 -4.29
N GLU A 178 -0.04 6.39 -4.42
CA GLU A 178 -0.76 7.09 -3.36
C GLU A 178 -0.92 6.24 -2.10
N ILE A 179 -1.25 4.95 -2.26
CA ILE A 179 -1.32 4.02 -1.12
C ILE A 179 0.03 3.94 -0.40
N THR A 180 1.15 3.86 -1.13
CA THR A 180 2.48 3.83 -0.49
C THR A 180 2.78 5.11 0.27
N THR A 181 2.41 6.25 -0.27
CA THR A 181 2.58 7.57 0.37
C THR A 181 1.74 7.66 1.65
N LEU A 182 0.47 7.25 1.59
CA LEU A 182 -0.39 7.21 2.76
C LEU A 182 0.12 6.26 3.85
N CYS A 183 0.60 5.07 3.46
CA CYS A 183 1.19 4.12 4.40
C CYS A 183 2.45 4.70 5.07
N SER A 184 3.32 5.37 4.31
CA SER A 184 4.51 6.03 4.84
C SER A 184 4.13 7.12 5.86
N PHE A 185 3.17 7.98 5.52
CA PHE A 185 2.64 8.98 6.44
C PHE A 185 2.14 8.35 7.75
N MET A 186 1.36 7.26 7.65
CA MET A 186 0.80 6.57 8.80
C MET A 186 1.85 5.84 9.65
N LEU A 187 2.96 5.38 9.04
CA LEU A 187 4.07 4.74 9.74
C LEU A 187 4.94 5.77 10.47
N ILE A 188 5.26 6.90 9.84
CA ILE A 188 6.03 8.00 10.47
C ILE A 188 5.25 8.56 11.66
N GLY A 189 3.95 8.80 11.48
CA GLY A 189 3.06 9.30 12.53
C GLY A 189 2.58 8.24 13.53
N HIS A 190 3.23 7.07 13.60
CA HIS A 190 2.76 5.96 14.44
C HIS A 190 2.77 6.30 15.93
N ASP A 191 3.81 6.95 16.41
CA ASP A 191 4.00 7.26 17.84
C ASP A 191 3.09 8.35 18.38
N GLN A 192 2.46 9.12 17.50
CA GLN A 192 1.56 10.22 17.84
C GLN A 192 2.18 11.29 18.78
N THR A 193 3.51 11.35 18.84
CA THR A 193 4.23 12.44 19.49
C THR A 193 4.14 13.71 18.63
N ASP A 194 4.31 14.88 19.22
CA ASP A 194 4.27 16.12 18.44
C ASP A 194 5.41 16.17 17.42
N GLU A 195 6.55 15.59 17.75
CA GLU A 195 7.68 15.42 16.84
C GLU A 195 7.38 14.48 15.69
N ALA A 196 6.77 13.31 15.94
CA ALA A 196 6.36 12.37 14.90
C ALA A 196 5.30 12.97 13.97
N LYS A 197 4.35 13.75 14.52
CA LYS A 197 3.35 14.46 13.71
C LYS A 197 3.95 15.58 12.86
N ALA A 198 5.00 16.23 13.34
CA ALA A 198 5.68 17.29 12.60
C ALA A 198 6.52 16.73 11.43
N ASN A 199 6.99 15.48 11.54
CA ASN A 199 7.82 14.81 10.55
C ASN A 199 7.02 13.96 9.54
N ALA A 200 5.73 13.73 9.78
CA ALA A 200 4.84 13.00 8.89
C ALA A 200 4.19 13.94 7.86
#